data_df7783eda653773006c80ee1b15d023b
#
_entry.id   df7783eda653773006c80ee1b15d023b
#
_cell.length_a   1.000
_cell.length_b   1.000
_cell.length_c   1.000
_cell.angle_alpha   90.00
_cell.angle_beta   90.00
_cell.angle_gamma   90.00
#
_symmetry.space_group_name_H-M   'P 1'
#
loop_
_entity.id
_entity.type
_entity.pdbx_description
1 polymer ?
#
loop_
_entity_poly.entity_id
_entity_poly.type
_entity_poly.pdbx_seq_one_letter_code
_entity_poly.pdbx_strand_id
1 'polypeptide(L)'
;MGGMMSGLPKYSRIIVIGGGVVGVSCLYHLAKSGLSNLLLIEKNELTAGSTWHAAGNVPTFSSSWAIMNMQRYSTELYRGLSKEVNYPMNYHVTGSVRLAHSEERMMEFQRAKGMGIY
;
A
#
# COMPACT_ATOMS: atom_id res chain seq x y z
N MET A 1 -0.86 20.42 24.19
CA MET A 1 -2.23 19.99 24.55
C MET A 1 -2.26 18.48 24.57
N GLY A 2 -2.21 17.87 25.74
CA GLY A 2 -2.19 16.43 25.91
C GLY A 2 -3.57 15.85 25.63
N GLY A 3 -3.72 15.15 24.53
CA GLY A 3 -4.89 14.30 24.30
C GLY A 3 -4.97 13.25 25.40
N MET A 4 -6.05 13.24 26.14
CA MET A 4 -6.33 12.22 27.14
C MET A 4 -6.21 10.84 26.51
N MET A 5 -5.24 10.06 26.96
CA MET A 5 -5.24 8.61 26.81
C MET A 5 -6.39 8.05 27.69
N SER A 6 -7.63 8.16 27.20
CA SER A 6 -8.71 7.34 27.74
C SER A 6 -8.31 5.89 27.49
N GLY A 7 -8.08 5.14 28.57
CA GLY A 7 -7.32 3.90 28.66
C GLY A 7 -7.37 2.97 27.45
N LEU A 8 -6.21 2.45 27.09
CA LEU A 8 -6.08 1.36 26.13
C LEU A 8 -7.10 0.25 26.46
N PRO A 9 -7.71 -0.37 25.46
CA PRO A 9 -8.63 -1.46 25.70
C PRO A 9 -7.92 -2.58 26.48
N LYS A 10 -8.60 -3.12 27.48
CA LYS A 10 -8.05 -4.21 28.33
C LYS A 10 -7.82 -5.51 27.56
N TYR A 11 -8.45 -5.63 26.38
CA TYR A 11 -8.37 -6.81 25.53
C TYR A 11 -8.51 -6.41 24.07
N SER A 12 -7.72 -7.02 23.21
CA SER A 12 -7.84 -6.96 21.76
C SER A 12 -7.58 -8.35 21.18
N ARG A 13 -8.35 -8.72 20.17
CA ARG A 13 -8.19 -10.00 19.47
C ARG A 13 -6.90 -10.04 18.65
N ILE A 14 -6.59 -8.94 17.99
CA ILE A 14 -5.40 -8.79 17.17
C ILE A 14 -4.82 -7.40 17.44
N ILE A 15 -3.52 -7.34 17.61
CA ILE A 15 -2.77 -6.10 17.78
C ILE A 15 -1.79 -5.97 16.61
N VAL A 16 -1.86 -4.84 15.90
CA VAL A 16 -0.91 -4.44 14.87
C VAL A 16 0.02 -3.40 15.47
N ILE A 17 1.32 -3.64 15.43
CA ILE A 17 2.33 -2.73 15.95
C ILE A 17 3.02 -2.02 14.79
N GLY A 18 2.91 -0.70 14.78
CA GLY A 18 3.45 0.19 13.76
C GLY A 18 2.38 0.81 12.86
N GLY A 19 2.33 2.15 12.84
CA GLY A 19 1.36 2.96 12.09
C GLY A 19 1.86 3.46 10.73
N GLY A 20 2.83 2.77 10.13
CA GLY A 20 3.24 3.00 8.74
C GLY A 20 2.26 2.36 7.75
N VAL A 21 2.52 2.53 6.43
CA VAL A 21 1.66 2.01 5.35
C VAL A 21 1.39 0.51 5.49
N VAL A 22 2.37 -0.28 5.94
CA VAL A 22 2.22 -1.73 6.10
C VAL A 22 1.25 -2.05 7.23
N GLY A 23 1.43 -1.45 8.42
CA GLY A 23 0.56 -1.72 9.56
C GLY A 23 -0.86 -1.22 9.34
N VAL A 24 -1.03 -0.02 8.78
CA VAL A 24 -2.36 0.52 8.45
C VAL A 24 -3.05 -0.35 7.39
N SER A 25 -2.32 -0.79 6.35
CA SER A 25 -2.86 -1.69 5.33
C SER A 25 -3.27 -3.04 5.92
N CYS A 26 -2.45 -3.61 6.81
CA CYS A 26 -2.77 -4.85 7.52
C CYS A 26 -4.06 -4.69 8.33
N LEU A 27 -4.16 -3.64 9.15
CA LEU A 27 -5.37 -3.36 9.94
C LEU A 27 -6.61 -3.20 9.07
N TYR A 28 -6.49 -2.44 7.97
CA TYR A 28 -7.57 -2.22 7.01
C TYR A 28 -8.08 -3.56 6.44
N HIS A 29 -7.18 -4.42 5.96
CA HIS A 29 -7.58 -5.69 5.36
C HIS A 29 -8.16 -6.68 6.38
N LEU A 30 -7.64 -6.69 7.60
CA LEU A 30 -8.22 -7.47 8.70
C LEU A 30 -9.64 -7.01 9.03
N ALA A 31 -9.85 -5.70 9.12
CA ALA A 31 -11.20 -5.14 9.33
C ALA A 31 -12.14 -5.44 8.15
N LYS A 32 -11.65 -5.27 6.93
CA LYS A 32 -12.40 -5.56 5.70
C LYS A 32 -12.80 -7.04 5.57
N SER A 33 -12.00 -7.94 6.14
CA SER A 33 -12.33 -9.38 6.21
C SER A 33 -13.37 -9.73 7.29
N GLY A 34 -13.93 -8.74 7.96
CA GLY A 34 -14.96 -8.92 8.98
C GLY A 34 -14.42 -9.19 10.40
N LEU A 35 -13.10 -9.10 10.60
CA LEU A 35 -12.54 -9.23 11.94
C LEU A 35 -12.81 -7.97 12.75
N SER A 36 -13.17 -8.15 14.02
CA SER A 36 -13.43 -7.09 14.97
C SER A 36 -12.47 -7.14 16.15
N ASN A 37 -12.52 -6.12 16.99
CA ASN A 37 -11.68 -6.00 18.17
C ASN A 37 -10.18 -5.96 17.82
N LEU A 38 -9.86 -5.11 16.85
CA LEU A 38 -8.52 -4.87 16.34
C LEU A 38 -7.93 -3.63 17.01
N LEU A 39 -6.64 -3.63 17.27
CA LEU A 39 -5.91 -2.48 17.81
C LEU A 39 -4.66 -2.24 17.00
N LEU A 40 -4.41 -0.98 16.62
CA LEU A 40 -3.14 -0.54 16.08
C LEU A 40 -2.42 0.31 17.14
N ILE A 41 -1.16 -0.02 17.38
CA ILE A 41 -0.29 0.72 18.29
C ILE A 41 0.83 1.36 17.50
N GLU A 42 0.96 2.68 17.62
CA GLU A 42 2.06 3.46 17.07
C GLU A 42 2.69 4.30 18.20
N LYS A 43 4.00 4.34 18.26
CA LYS A 43 4.74 5.08 19.29
C LYS A 43 4.83 6.57 19.02
N ASN A 44 4.69 6.96 17.77
CA ASN A 44 4.76 8.35 17.30
C ASN A 44 3.46 8.69 16.55
N GLU A 45 3.51 9.66 15.65
CA GLU A 45 2.44 9.95 14.71
C GLU A 45 2.36 8.87 13.62
N LEU A 46 1.16 8.67 13.06
CA LEU A 46 0.99 7.78 11.92
C LEU A 46 1.89 8.22 10.77
N THR A 47 2.49 7.26 10.10
CA THR A 47 3.42 7.45 8.97
C THR A 47 4.77 8.08 9.28
N ALA A 48 5.08 8.44 10.51
CA ALA A 48 6.31 9.16 10.90
C ALA A 48 7.63 8.43 10.57
N GLY A 49 7.58 7.11 10.32
CA GLY A 49 8.76 6.32 9.96
C GLY A 49 9.06 6.31 8.45
N SER A 50 9.45 5.16 7.93
CA SER A 50 9.84 4.99 6.52
C SER A 50 8.75 5.39 5.52
N THR A 51 7.48 5.36 5.90
CA THR A 51 6.36 5.75 5.04
C THR A 51 6.43 7.21 4.63
N TRP A 52 6.80 8.11 5.54
CA TRP A 52 6.97 9.54 5.25
C TRP A 52 8.10 9.81 4.24
N HIS A 53 9.14 8.96 4.23
CA HIS A 53 10.30 9.12 3.36
C HIS A 53 10.12 8.48 1.98
N ALA A 54 8.99 7.81 1.74
CA ALA A 54 8.73 7.15 0.47
C ALA A 54 8.39 8.16 -0.64
N ALA A 55 8.85 7.87 -1.86
CA ALA A 55 8.57 8.71 -3.03
C ALA A 55 7.11 8.67 -3.50
N GLY A 56 6.26 7.82 -2.90
CA GLY A 56 4.84 7.71 -3.24
C GLY A 56 4.55 7.01 -4.58
N ASN A 57 5.54 6.36 -5.18
CA ASN A 57 5.33 5.62 -6.42
C ASN A 57 4.55 4.31 -6.17
N VAL A 58 3.52 4.08 -6.98
CA VAL A 58 2.72 2.85 -6.98
C VAL A 58 2.80 2.20 -8.36
N PRO A 59 3.92 1.53 -8.68
CA PRO A 59 4.13 0.94 -10.01
C PRO A 59 3.34 -0.36 -10.17
N THR A 60 3.03 -0.71 -11.44
CA THR A 60 2.46 -2.02 -11.81
C THR A 60 3.42 -2.86 -12.64
N PHE A 61 4.60 -2.33 -12.97
CA PHE A 61 5.57 -3.01 -13.80
C PHE A 61 6.61 -3.75 -12.96
N SER A 62 6.73 -5.07 -13.18
CA SER A 62 7.77 -5.92 -12.61
C SER A 62 8.15 -7.02 -13.60
N SER A 63 9.39 -7.53 -13.52
CA SER A 63 9.82 -8.74 -14.22
C SER A 63 9.31 -10.03 -13.59
N SER A 64 8.74 -9.96 -12.40
CA SER A 64 8.13 -11.09 -11.69
C SER A 64 6.61 -11.02 -11.79
N TRP A 65 5.99 -12.08 -12.30
CA TRP A 65 4.54 -12.24 -12.36
C TRP A 65 3.86 -12.10 -10.99
N ALA A 66 4.41 -12.73 -9.97
CA ALA A 66 3.85 -12.65 -8.61
C ALA A 66 3.86 -11.22 -8.06
N ILE A 67 4.98 -10.50 -8.23
CA ILE A 67 5.10 -9.11 -7.80
C ILE A 67 4.17 -8.22 -8.62
N MET A 68 4.07 -8.44 -9.93
CA MET A 68 3.16 -7.67 -10.80
C MET A 68 1.71 -7.80 -10.37
N ASN A 69 1.26 -8.99 -9.99
CA ASN A 69 -0.10 -9.22 -9.47
C ASN A 69 -0.35 -8.49 -8.14
N MET A 70 0.61 -8.53 -7.22
CA MET A 70 0.50 -7.76 -5.96
C MET A 70 0.43 -6.26 -6.21
N GLN A 71 1.25 -5.75 -7.12
CA GLN A 71 1.24 -4.34 -7.51
C GLN A 71 -0.07 -3.94 -8.18
N ARG A 72 -0.62 -4.80 -9.06
CA ARG A 72 -1.93 -4.59 -9.67
C ARG A 72 -3.03 -4.48 -8.62
N TYR A 73 -3.08 -5.42 -7.69
CA TYR A 73 -4.02 -5.35 -6.58
C TYR A 73 -3.91 -4.02 -5.81
N SER A 74 -2.68 -3.60 -5.51
CA SER A 74 -2.44 -2.34 -4.79
C SER A 74 -2.91 -1.11 -5.57
N THR A 75 -2.65 -1.06 -6.88
CA THR A 75 -3.10 0.07 -7.71
C THR A 75 -4.62 0.12 -7.87
N GLU A 76 -5.28 -1.03 -7.99
CA GLU A 76 -6.75 -1.11 -8.02
C GLU A 76 -7.36 -0.67 -6.69
N LEU A 77 -6.77 -1.09 -5.57
CA LEU A 77 -7.17 -0.64 -4.24
C LEU A 77 -7.09 0.89 -4.13
N TYR A 78 -5.95 1.49 -4.47
CA TYR A 78 -5.77 2.95 -4.38
C TYR A 78 -6.74 3.73 -5.28
N ARG A 79 -7.10 3.22 -6.46
CA ARG A 79 -8.11 3.84 -7.34
C ARG A 79 -9.49 3.94 -6.70
N GLY A 80 -9.87 2.93 -5.92
CA GLY A 80 -11.16 2.86 -5.26
C GLY A 80 -11.22 3.49 -3.88
N LEU A 81 -10.07 3.57 -3.21
CA LEU A 81 -9.98 3.82 -1.77
C LEU A 81 -10.57 5.18 -1.36
N SER A 82 -10.35 6.24 -2.15
CA SER A 82 -10.91 7.57 -1.87
C SER A 82 -12.43 7.56 -1.74
N LYS A 83 -13.12 6.79 -2.58
CA LYS A 83 -14.59 6.65 -2.52
C LYS A 83 -15.00 5.76 -1.34
N GLU A 84 -14.27 4.69 -1.10
CA GLU A 84 -14.58 3.73 -0.04
C GLU A 84 -14.49 4.36 1.35
N VAL A 85 -13.45 5.17 1.58
CA VAL A 85 -13.23 5.81 2.90
C VAL A 85 -13.80 7.22 2.98
N ASN A 86 -14.45 7.72 1.91
CA ASN A 86 -14.97 9.08 1.81
C ASN A 86 -13.95 10.17 2.22
N TYR A 87 -12.72 10.02 1.74
CA TYR A 87 -11.62 10.93 2.01
C TYR A 87 -10.85 11.26 0.73
N PRO A 88 -10.56 12.53 0.42
CA PRO A 88 -9.83 12.90 -0.78
C PRO A 88 -8.40 12.36 -0.72
N MET A 89 -7.99 11.64 -1.76
CA MET A 89 -6.64 11.11 -1.92
C MET A 89 -5.99 11.68 -3.17
N ASN A 90 -4.75 12.12 -3.03
CA ASN A 90 -3.96 12.62 -4.15
C ASN A 90 -3.30 11.45 -4.91
N TYR A 91 -4.11 10.65 -5.61
CA TYR A 91 -3.65 9.52 -6.40
C TYR A 91 -3.88 9.78 -7.89
N HIS A 92 -2.79 9.90 -8.65
CA HIS A 92 -2.81 10.18 -10.08
C HIS A 92 -2.29 9.00 -10.89
N VAL A 93 -3.02 8.63 -11.93
CA VAL A 93 -2.59 7.60 -12.89
C VAL A 93 -1.87 8.29 -14.04
N THR A 94 -0.56 8.50 -13.86
CA THR A 94 0.28 9.22 -14.83
C THR A 94 0.94 8.30 -15.87
N GLY A 95 0.90 7.00 -15.65
CA GLY A 95 1.71 6.05 -16.41
C GLY A 95 3.20 6.12 -16.05
N SER A 96 4.02 5.40 -16.80
CA SER A 96 5.47 5.43 -16.64
C SER A 96 6.16 5.25 -17.99
N VAL A 97 7.33 5.90 -18.15
CA VAL A 97 8.21 5.73 -19.30
C VAL A 97 9.49 5.06 -18.82
N ARG A 98 9.94 4.06 -19.56
CA ARG A 98 11.21 3.36 -19.27
C ARG A 98 12.09 3.39 -20.51
N LEU A 99 13.38 3.67 -20.29
CA LEU A 99 14.36 3.73 -21.36
C LEU A 99 15.18 2.44 -21.37
N ALA A 100 15.35 1.87 -22.56
CA ALA A 100 16.27 0.78 -22.81
C ALA A 100 17.50 1.30 -23.52
N HIS A 101 18.69 1.07 -22.96
CA HIS A 101 20.00 1.43 -23.56
C HIS A 101 20.77 0.20 -24.02
N SER A 102 20.13 -0.96 -24.05
CA SER A 102 20.67 -2.16 -24.67
C SER A 102 19.55 -3.04 -25.23
N GLU A 103 19.90 -3.95 -26.12
CA GLU A 103 18.96 -4.91 -26.69
C GLU A 103 18.42 -5.87 -25.62
N GLU A 104 19.24 -6.29 -24.67
CA GLU A 104 18.85 -7.16 -23.58
C GLU A 104 17.77 -6.48 -22.71
N ARG A 105 17.94 -5.18 -22.44
CA ARG A 105 16.95 -4.40 -21.68
C ARG A 105 15.65 -4.24 -22.47
N MET A 106 15.72 -4.07 -23.77
CA MET A 106 14.54 -4.02 -24.62
C MET A 106 13.80 -5.37 -24.63
N MET A 107 14.52 -6.48 -24.72
CA MET A 107 13.92 -7.82 -24.63
C MET A 107 13.23 -8.06 -23.28
N GLU A 108 13.83 -7.60 -22.19
CA GLU A 108 13.22 -7.67 -20.86
C GLU A 108 11.87 -6.90 -20.82
N PHE A 109 11.83 -5.71 -21.40
CA PHE A 109 10.60 -4.92 -21.48
C PHE A 109 9.53 -5.58 -22.36
N GLN A 110 9.92 -6.20 -23.46
CA GLN A 110 9.00 -6.96 -24.32
C GLN A 110 8.41 -8.17 -23.59
N ARG A 111 9.22 -8.91 -22.83
CA ARG A 111 8.72 -10.02 -21.97
C ARG A 111 7.73 -9.52 -20.90
N ALA A 112 8.09 -8.43 -20.23
CA ALA A 112 7.20 -7.85 -19.21
C ALA A 112 5.90 -7.31 -19.81
N LYS A 113 5.93 -6.76 -21.04
CA LYS A 113 4.72 -6.39 -21.79
C LYS A 113 3.84 -7.61 -22.05
N GLY A 114 4.42 -8.73 -22.47
CA GLY A 114 3.69 -10.00 -22.68
C GLY A 114 2.99 -10.49 -21.42
N MET A 115 3.64 -10.39 -20.24
CA MET A 115 3.04 -10.75 -18.95
C MET A 115 1.88 -9.82 -18.53
N GLY A 116 1.89 -8.57 -18.96
CA GLY A 116 0.85 -7.59 -18.63
C GLY A 116 -0.43 -7.71 -19.46
N ILE A 117 -0.47 -8.61 -20.44
CA ILE A 117 -1.64 -8.85 -21.29
C ILE A 117 -2.58 -9.90 -20.66
N TYR A 118 -2.10 -10.71 -19.74
CA TYR A 118 -2.84 -11.73 -19.00
C TYR A 118 -3.17 -11.23 -17.58
#